data_070efa595bdf08e808a59b27eaf5644c
#
_entry.id   070efa595bdf08e808a59b27eaf5644c
#
_cell.length_a   1.000
_cell.length_b   1.000
_cell.length_c   1.000
_cell.angle_alpha   90.00
_cell.angle_beta   90.00
_cell.angle_gamma   90.00
#
_symmetry.space_group_name_H-M   'P 1'
#
loop_
_entity.id
_entity.type
_entity.pdbx_description
1 polymer ?
#
loop_
_entity_poly.entity_id
_entity_poly.type
_entity_poly.pdbx_seq_one_letter_code
_entity_poly.pdbx_strand_id
1 'polypeptide(L)'
;MVQMTVSPLPQWFEGSEYTHKVAVCVMKYGPISRITLAQILGLSQGAVSRITSDLIYAGVIEETPMPSGKAGKLPKGFVQKENAERRGRPQTGLRIIKNARSFVGMKINATHISAVAVNAIGQIIT
;
A
#
# COMPACT_ATOMS: atom_id res chain seq x y z
N MET A 1 27.77 -26.06 -0.91
CA MET A 1 27.31 -24.84 -0.25
C MET A 1 26.43 -24.06 -1.23
N VAL A 2 25.16 -24.01 -0.97
CA VAL A 2 24.23 -23.29 -1.82
C VAL A 2 24.35 -21.80 -1.49
N GLN A 3 24.84 -21.00 -2.42
CA GLN A 3 24.78 -19.55 -2.29
C GLN A 3 23.36 -19.10 -2.58
N MET A 4 22.66 -18.63 -1.57
CA MET A 4 21.41 -17.91 -1.76
C MET A 4 21.72 -16.51 -2.29
N THR A 5 21.45 -16.30 -3.56
CA THR A 5 21.47 -14.94 -4.11
C THR A 5 20.20 -14.24 -3.67
N VAL A 6 20.29 -13.40 -2.66
CA VAL A 6 19.18 -12.53 -2.27
C VAL A 6 19.10 -11.42 -3.31
N SER A 7 18.02 -11.37 -4.07
CA SER A 7 17.76 -10.22 -4.95
C SER A 7 17.76 -8.94 -4.12
N PRO A 8 18.40 -7.85 -4.59
CA PRO A 8 18.35 -6.60 -3.89
C PRO A 8 16.88 -6.19 -3.67
N LEU A 9 16.60 -5.64 -2.51
CA LEU A 9 15.27 -5.11 -2.22
C LEU A 9 14.88 -4.10 -3.33
N PRO A 10 13.61 -4.08 -3.75
CA PRO A 10 13.15 -3.09 -4.71
C PRO A 10 13.49 -1.67 -4.24
N GLN A 11 13.80 -0.77 -5.15
CA GLN A 11 14.20 0.61 -4.83
C GLN A 11 13.20 1.35 -3.91
N TRP A 12 11.91 1.02 -3.99
CA TRP A 12 10.92 1.59 -3.09
C TRP A 12 11.11 1.15 -1.62
N PHE A 13 11.80 0.03 -1.38
CA PHE A 13 12.19 -0.40 -0.03
C PHE A 13 13.38 0.41 0.53
N GLU A 14 14.18 0.98 -0.34
CA GLU A 14 15.28 1.88 0.04
C GLU A 14 14.80 3.30 0.36
N GLY A 15 13.50 3.54 0.19
CA GLY A 15 12.87 4.80 0.52
C GLY A 15 12.89 5.11 2.02
N SER A 16 12.54 6.33 2.33
CA SER A 16 12.41 6.79 3.71
C SER A 16 11.39 5.94 4.49
N GLU A 17 11.44 5.99 5.80
CA GLU A 17 10.44 5.40 6.69
C GLU A 17 9.00 5.75 6.28
N TYR A 18 8.78 6.95 5.78
CA TYR A 18 7.48 7.42 5.33
C TYR A 18 6.99 6.71 4.06
N THR A 19 7.89 6.29 3.18
CA THR A 19 7.51 5.47 2.00
C THR A 19 6.85 4.17 2.43
N HIS A 20 7.41 3.49 3.41
CA HIS A 20 6.81 2.29 4.00
C HIS A 20 5.48 2.58 4.66
N LYS A 21 5.39 3.64 5.45
CA LYS A 21 4.15 4.03 6.13
C LYS A 21 3.03 4.31 5.13
N VAL A 22 3.32 5.00 4.04
CA VAL A 22 2.36 5.27 2.97
C VAL A 22 1.91 3.97 2.30
N ALA A 23 2.84 3.10 1.93
CA ALA A 23 2.50 1.82 1.29
C ALA A 23 1.63 0.94 2.20
N VAL A 24 1.97 0.83 3.47
CA VAL A 24 1.20 0.06 4.47
C VAL A 24 -0.19 0.67 4.68
N CYS A 25 -0.30 1.99 4.72
CA CYS A 25 -1.56 2.69 4.87
C CYS A 25 -2.49 2.45 3.66
N VAL A 26 -1.96 2.52 2.45
CA VAL A 26 -2.73 2.19 1.23
C VAL A 26 -3.15 0.72 1.23
N MET A 27 -2.29 -0.18 1.65
CA MET A 27 -2.62 -1.61 1.75
C MET A 27 -3.76 -1.88 2.74
N LYS A 28 -3.75 -1.22 3.90
CA LYS A 28 -4.75 -1.43 4.96
C LYS A 28 -6.07 -0.75 4.68
N TYR A 29 -6.05 0.45 4.12
CA TYR A 29 -7.20 1.34 4.04
C TYR A 29 -7.61 1.71 2.62
N GLY A 30 -6.89 1.24 1.62
CA GLY A 30 -7.22 1.51 0.23
C GLY A 30 -8.58 0.94 -0.21
N PRO A 31 -9.24 1.57 -1.20
CA PRO A 31 -8.79 2.80 -1.86
C PRO A 31 -8.87 4.03 -0.96
N ILE A 32 -7.84 4.87 -0.99
CA ILE A 32 -7.69 6.02 -0.10
C ILE A 32 -7.14 7.22 -0.88
N SER A 33 -7.65 8.42 -0.61
CA SER A 33 -7.17 9.64 -1.25
C SER A 33 -5.84 10.13 -0.66
N ARG A 34 -5.09 10.92 -1.44
CA ARG A 34 -3.85 11.55 -0.96
C ARG A 34 -4.09 12.47 0.23
N ILE A 35 -5.20 13.20 0.24
CA ILE A 35 -5.59 14.09 1.34
C ILE A 35 -5.77 13.29 2.63
N THR A 36 -6.49 12.18 2.57
CA THR A 36 -6.71 11.31 3.72
C THR A 36 -5.41 10.68 4.21
N LEU A 37 -4.54 10.25 3.31
CA LEU A 37 -3.20 9.76 3.65
C LEU A 37 -2.39 10.82 4.42
N ALA A 38 -2.38 12.05 3.93
CA ALA A 38 -1.68 13.15 4.58
C ALA A 38 -2.19 13.40 6.00
N GLN A 39 -3.50 13.34 6.20
CA GLN A 39 -4.14 13.50 7.51
C GLN A 39 -3.79 12.35 8.46
N ILE A 40 -3.86 11.11 8.01
CA ILE A 40 -3.56 9.93 8.84
C ILE A 40 -2.10 9.93 9.28
N LEU A 41 -1.19 10.23 8.37
CA LEU A 41 0.26 10.14 8.60
C LEU A 41 0.89 11.43 9.13
N GLY A 42 0.13 12.52 9.19
CA GLY A 42 0.66 13.82 9.60
C GLY A 42 1.71 14.38 8.63
N LEU A 43 1.57 14.09 7.33
CA LEU A 43 2.47 14.55 6.28
C LEU A 43 1.88 15.73 5.51
N SER A 44 2.75 16.54 4.91
CA SER A 44 2.33 17.56 3.96
C SER A 44 1.80 16.93 2.67
N GLN A 45 0.92 17.63 1.96
CA GLN A 45 0.40 17.15 0.67
C GLN A 45 1.52 16.99 -0.37
N GLY A 46 2.53 17.87 -0.35
CA GLY A 46 3.69 17.77 -1.22
C GLY A 46 4.51 16.50 -0.98
N ALA A 47 4.74 16.13 0.29
CA ALA A 47 5.43 14.91 0.66
C ALA A 47 4.64 13.67 0.22
N VAL A 48 3.33 13.64 0.45
CA VAL A 48 2.46 12.53 0.02
C VAL A 48 2.45 12.41 -1.50
N SER A 49 2.34 13.52 -2.24
CA SER A 49 2.36 13.50 -3.71
C SER A 49 3.67 12.91 -4.25
N ARG A 50 4.81 13.28 -3.68
CA ARG A 50 6.11 12.74 -4.08
C ARG A 50 6.21 11.25 -3.79
N ILE A 51 5.89 10.83 -2.57
CA ILE A 51 5.98 9.43 -2.16
C ILE A 51 5.03 8.55 -2.97
N THR A 52 3.80 8.98 -3.17
CA THR A 52 2.82 8.23 -3.96
C THR A 52 3.21 8.16 -5.43
N SER A 53 3.79 9.21 -6.00
CA SER A 53 4.32 9.17 -7.37
C SER A 53 5.45 8.14 -7.51
N ASP A 54 6.35 8.07 -6.55
CA ASP A 54 7.43 7.08 -6.53
C ASP A 54 6.88 5.66 -6.43
N LEU A 55 5.88 5.44 -5.59
CA LEU A 55 5.23 4.12 -5.44
C LEU A 55 4.43 3.72 -6.69
N ILE A 56 3.79 4.65 -7.37
CA ILE A 56 3.11 4.41 -8.65
C ILE A 56 4.14 4.03 -9.72
N TYR A 57 5.22 4.78 -9.82
CA TYR A 57 6.31 4.49 -10.75
C TYR A 57 6.93 3.12 -10.51
N ALA A 58 7.10 2.73 -9.24
CA ALA A 58 7.59 1.40 -8.86
C ALA A 58 6.57 0.27 -9.10
N GLY A 59 5.34 0.58 -9.49
CA GLY A 59 4.30 -0.41 -9.74
C GLY A 59 3.74 -1.08 -8.48
N VAL A 60 3.78 -0.41 -7.34
CA VAL A 60 3.29 -0.93 -6.04
C VAL A 60 1.84 -0.54 -5.81
N ILE A 61 1.50 0.71 -6.13
CA ILE A 61 0.15 1.26 -6.01
C ILE A 61 -0.32 1.80 -7.35
N GLU A 62 -1.61 1.97 -7.49
CA GLU A 62 -2.25 2.56 -8.68
C GLU A 62 -3.37 3.51 -8.29
N GLU A 63 -3.67 4.42 -9.19
CA GLU A 63 -4.82 5.31 -9.06
C GLU A 63 -6.11 4.59 -9.44
N THR A 64 -7.18 4.88 -8.70
CA THR A 64 -8.52 4.34 -8.94
C THR A 64 -9.55 5.40 -8.59
N PRO A 65 -10.72 5.40 -9.26
CA PRO A 65 -11.82 6.25 -8.83
C PRO A 65 -12.23 5.89 -7.39
N MET A 66 -12.50 6.91 -6.57
CA MET A 66 -13.05 6.66 -5.23
C MET A 66 -14.51 6.23 -5.35
N PRO A 67 -14.91 5.17 -4.63
CA PRO A 67 -16.31 4.76 -4.57
C PRO A 67 -17.16 5.89 -3.98
N SER A 68 -18.28 6.18 -4.61
CA SER A 68 -19.24 7.15 -4.09
C SER A 68 -19.84 6.64 -2.78
N GLY A 69 -19.75 7.42 -1.72
CA GLY A 69 -20.55 7.28 -0.52
C GLY A 69 -20.10 6.28 0.55
N LYS A 70 -18.93 5.65 0.41
CA LYS A 70 -18.36 4.85 1.52
C LYS A 70 -16.88 5.12 1.64
N ALA A 71 -16.51 5.83 2.69
CA ALA A 71 -15.14 5.80 3.15
C ALA A 71 -14.73 4.35 3.39
N GLY A 72 -13.60 3.92 2.84
CA GLY A 72 -13.03 2.61 3.12
C GLY A 72 -12.80 2.45 4.62
N LYS A 73 -12.32 1.29 5.03
CA LYS A 73 -11.98 1.02 6.44
C LYS A 73 -10.91 1.99 6.91
N LEU A 74 -11.30 3.09 7.52
CA LEU A 74 -10.38 4.06 8.13
C LEU A 74 -9.97 3.60 9.53
N PRO A 75 -8.81 4.07 10.05
CA PRO A 75 -8.38 3.78 11.41
C PRO A 75 -9.47 4.16 12.42
N LYS A 76 -9.61 3.36 13.47
CA LYS A 76 -10.55 3.67 14.56
C LYS A 76 -10.24 5.04 15.16
N GLY A 77 -11.26 5.87 15.29
CA GLY A 77 -11.14 7.22 15.85
C GLY A 77 -10.70 8.29 14.84
N PHE A 78 -10.42 7.93 13.61
CA PHE A 78 -10.11 8.90 12.56
C PHE A 78 -11.42 9.51 12.02
N VAL A 79 -11.55 10.82 12.15
CA VAL A 79 -12.66 11.58 11.58
C VAL A 79 -12.15 12.26 10.31
N GLN A 80 -12.67 11.82 9.17
CA GLN A 80 -12.38 12.48 7.90
C GLN A 80 -12.97 13.88 7.92
N LYS A 81 -12.14 14.91 7.78
CA LYS A 81 -12.61 16.26 7.57
C LYS A 81 -13.20 16.33 6.16
N GLU A 82 -14.51 16.34 6.08
CA GLU A 82 -15.18 16.60 4.82
C GLU A 82 -14.87 18.03 4.38
N ASN A 83 -14.09 18.17 3.33
CA ASN A 83 -14.02 19.43 2.61
C ASN A 83 -15.32 19.56 1.81
N ALA A 84 -16.30 20.25 2.37
CA ALA A 84 -17.59 20.53 1.73
C ALA A 84 -17.48 21.31 0.41
N GLU A 85 -16.30 21.78 0.06
CA GLU A 85 -16.07 22.68 -1.08
C GLU A 85 -15.74 21.99 -2.40
N ARG A 86 -15.62 20.65 -2.42
CA ARG A 86 -15.32 19.93 -3.68
C ARG A 86 -16.54 19.22 -4.24
N ARG A 87 -17.63 19.95 -4.40
CA ARG A 87 -18.74 19.48 -5.22
C ARG A 87 -18.32 19.44 -6.69
N GLY A 88 -18.30 18.25 -7.29
CA GLY A 88 -18.29 18.09 -8.74
C GLY A 88 -17.11 17.39 -9.37
N ARG A 89 -15.98 17.18 -8.68
CA ARG A 89 -14.87 16.40 -9.23
C ARG A 89 -14.72 15.06 -8.48
N PRO A 90 -14.77 13.91 -9.20
CA PRO A 90 -14.50 12.62 -8.57
C PRO A 90 -13.11 12.63 -7.92
N GLN A 91 -13.03 12.22 -6.66
CA GLN A 91 -11.75 12.06 -5.99
C GLN A 91 -11.03 10.84 -6.55
N THR A 92 -9.73 10.99 -6.80
CA THR A 92 -8.85 9.88 -7.15
C THR A 92 -8.38 9.19 -5.88
N GLY A 93 -8.61 7.90 -5.81
CA GLY A 93 -8.09 7.03 -4.74
C GLY A 93 -6.80 6.34 -5.14
N LEU A 94 -6.15 5.77 -4.16
CA LEU A 94 -4.95 4.95 -4.33
C LEU A 94 -5.23 3.57 -3.75
N ARG A 95 -4.85 2.52 -4.47
CA ARG A 95 -4.95 1.14 -4.01
C ARG A 95 -3.67 0.38 -4.29
N ILE A 96 -3.44 -0.68 -3.53
CA ILE A 96 -2.32 -1.59 -3.79
C ILE A 96 -2.59 -2.40 -5.06
N ILE A 97 -1.57 -2.57 -5.88
CA ILE A 97 -1.63 -3.52 -7.00
C ILE A 97 -1.41 -4.91 -6.42
N LYS A 98 -2.47 -5.68 -6.28
CA LYS A 98 -2.44 -6.94 -5.51
C LYS A 98 -1.40 -7.96 -5.98
N ASN A 99 -1.13 -8.01 -7.27
CA ASN A 99 -0.17 -8.95 -7.87
C ASN A 99 1.17 -8.32 -8.20
N ALA A 100 1.43 -7.08 -7.74
CA ALA A 100 2.69 -6.39 -7.97
C ALA A 100 3.88 -7.10 -7.32
N ARG A 101 3.64 -7.72 -6.17
CA ARG A 101 4.64 -8.45 -5.40
C ARG A 101 4.03 -9.73 -4.84
N SER A 102 4.86 -10.75 -4.78
CA SER A 102 4.54 -12.02 -4.13
C SER A 102 5.49 -12.25 -2.97
N PHE A 103 4.96 -12.83 -1.93
CA PHE A 103 5.71 -13.18 -0.72
C PHE A 103 5.63 -14.69 -0.52
N VAL A 104 6.75 -15.31 -0.21
CA VAL A 104 6.80 -16.75 0.06
C VAL A 104 7.14 -16.94 1.53
N GLY A 105 6.23 -17.61 2.23
CA GLY A 105 6.46 -18.06 3.59
C GLY A 105 6.84 -19.54 3.59
N MET A 106 7.83 -19.93 4.38
CA MET A 106 8.24 -21.32 4.54
C MET A 106 8.24 -21.72 6.01
N LYS A 107 7.75 -22.93 6.26
CA LYS A 107 7.85 -23.59 7.56
C LYS A 107 8.67 -24.85 7.39
N ILE A 108 9.73 -24.98 8.17
CA ILE A 108 10.62 -26.13 8.13
C ILE A 108 10.50 -26.88 9.45
N ASN A 109 10.13 -28.15 9.36
CA ASN A 109 10.08 -29.09 10.49
C ASN A 109 11.12 -30.19 10.29
N ALA A 110 11.29 -31.04 11.30
CA ALA A 110 12.20 -32.19 11.21
C ALA A 110 11.78 -33.19 10.11
N THR A 111 10.50 -33.23 9.74
CA THR A 111 9.93 -34.26 8.83
C THR A 111 9.45 -33.68 7.50
N HIS A 112 9.19 -32.39 7.40
CA HIS A 112 8.66 -31.81 6.16
C HIS A 112 8.92 -30.28 6.06
N ILE A 113 8.87 -29.80 4.83
CA ILE A 113 8.93 -28.38 4.49
C ILE A 113 7.59 -28.00 3.86
N SER A 114 6.97 -26.97 4.37
CA SER A 114 5.76 -26.38 3.79
C SER A 114 6.05 -24.98 3.29
N ALA A 115 5.53 -24.62 2.13
CA ALA A 115 5.66 -23.28 1.57
C ALA A 115 4.31 -22.76 1.08
N VAL A 116 4.10 -21.46 1.21
CA VAL A 116 2.92 -20.78 0.70
C VAL A 116 3.35 -19.49 0.03
N ALA A 117 2.78 -19.19 -1.14
CA ALA A 117 2.96 -17.92 -1.80
C ALA A 117 1.69 -17.08 -1.67
N VAL A 118 1.85 -15.81 -1.31
CA VAL A 118 0.75 -14.86 -1.17
C VAL A 118 1.04 -13.59 -1.98
N ASN A 119 -0.02 -12.92 -2.41
CA ASN A 119 0.10 -11.62 -3.05
C ASN A 119 0.19 -10.48 -2.01
N ALA A 120 0.26 -9.23 -2.49
CA ALA A 120 0.43 -8.05 -1.64
C ALA A 120 -0.72 -7.80 -0.65
N ILE A 121 -1.88 -8.40 -0.86
CA ILE A 121 -3.04 -8.31 0.05
C ILE A 121 -3.27 -9.58 0.88
N GLY A 122 -2.30 -10.49 0.89
CA GLY A 122 -2.34 -11.70 1.71
C GLY A 122 -3.17 -12.85 1.15
N GLN A 123 -3.60 -12.79 -0.11
CA GLN A 123 -4.30 -13.91 -0.75
C GLN A 123 -3.31 -14.97 -1.20
N ILE A 124 -3.62 -16.23 -0.92
CA ILE A 124 -2.82 -17.37 -1.37
C ILE A 124 -2.91 -17.47 -2.89
N ILE A 125 -1.77 -17.55 -3.54
CA ILE A 125 -1.66 -17.69 -5.00
C ILE A 125 -1.15 -19.06 -5.43
N THR A 126 -0.57 -19.79 -4.51
CA THR A 126 -0.24 -21.22 -4.70
C THR A 126 0.27 -21.86 -3.40
#